data_9292527b6ad352ce2ddce0f65f56a48e
#
_entry.id   9292527b6ad352ce2ddce0f65f56a48e
#
_cell.length_a   1.000
_cell.length_b   1.000
_cell.length_c   1.000
_cell.angle_alpha   90.00
_cell.angle_beta   90.00
_cell.angle_gamma   90.00
#
_symmetry.space_group_name_H-M   'P 1'
#
loop_
_entity.id
_entity.type
_entity.pdbx_description
1 polymer ?
#
loop_
_entity_poly.entity_id
_entity_poly.type
_entity_poly.pdbx_seq_one_letter_code
_entity_poly.pdbx_strand_id
1 'polypeptide(L)'
;MNAAEFTLEALETPALTKAHLADLLFEQIGLNKRESKDMVEAFFDLIANSLIEGSDVKISGFGNFQIRVKAPRPGRNPRTGEAIPIGERRVATFHASAKLKEQIHGSIEQQQQPPQPDGAPEVEWSLGAK
;
A
#
# COMPACT_ATOMS: atom_id res chain seq x y z
N MET A 1 21.20 -8.02 11.51
CA MET A 1 20.65 -6.76 11.00
C MET A 1 19.17 -6.67 11.33
N ASN A 2 18.78 -5.57 11.88
CA ASN A 2 17.40 -5.35 12.28
C ASN A 2 16.59 -4.84 11.09
N ALA A 3 15.40 -5.37 10.88
CA ALA A 3 14.51 -4.90 9.81
C ALA A 3 14.19 -3.41 9.93
N ALA A 4 14.20 -2.88 11.16
CA ALA A 4 13.93 -1.46 11.38
C ALA A 4 15.01 -0.53 10.83
N GLU A 5 16.17 -1.06 10.54
CA GLU A 5 17.24 -0.25 9.96
C GLU A 5 17.10 -0.05 8.45
N PHE A 6 16.19 -0.80 7.87
CA PHE A 6 15.98 -0.68 6.44
C PHE A 6 14.93 0.38 6.16
N THR A 7 15.36 1.48 5.63
CA THR A 7 14.50 2.62 5.33
C THR A 7 14.48 2.91 3.84
N LEU A 8 13.44 3.62 3.40
CA LEU A 8 13.37 4.06 2.02
C LEU A 8 14.49 5.01 1.63
N GLU A 9 15.13 5.61 2.62
CA GLU A 9 16.25 6.50 2.36
C GLU A 9 17.46 5.76 1.81
N ALA A 10 17.55 4.47 2.07
CA ALA A 10 18.63 3.64 1.52
C ALA A 10 18.39 3.28 0.06
N LEU A 11 17.23 3.60 -0.48
CA LEU A 11 16.88 3.30 -1.87
C LEU A 11 17.17 4.51 -2.76
N GLU A 12 17.60 4.23 -3.95
CA GLU A 12 17.84 5.29 -4.93
C GLU A 12 16.56 5.98 -5.36
N THR A 13 15.45 5.29 -5.27
CA THR A 13 14.13 5.83 -5.61
C THR A 13 13.24 5.82 -4.37
N PRO A 14 12.29 6.77 -4.26
CA PRO A 14 11.39 6.81 -3.12
C PRO A 14 10.35 5.69 -3.11
N ALA A 15 10.19 4.97 -4.19
CA ALA A 15 9.19 3.92 -4.28
C ALA A 15 9.77 2.55 -3.95
N LEU A 16 9.05 1.81 -3.12
CA LEU A 16 9.39 0.42 -2.85
C LEU A 16 8.90 -0.45 -4.00
N THR A 17 9.79 -1.23 -4.58
CA THR A 17 9.46 -2.10 -5.71
C THR A 17 9.64 -3.56 -5.34
N LYS A 18 9.16 -4.46 -6.21
CA LYS A 18 9.38 -5.89 -6.01
C LYS A 18 10.87 -6.24 -6.01
N ALA A 19 11.64 -5.54 -6.83
CA ALA A 19 13.10 -5.75 -6.85
C ALA A 19 13.73 -5.42 -5.51
N HIS A 20 13.30 -4.34 -4.88
CA HIS A 20 13.79 -3.98 -3.55
C HIS A 20 13.41 -5.02 -2.50
N LEU A 21 12.19 -5.58 -2.60
CA LEU A 21 11.77 -6.65 -1.70
C LEU A 21 12.63 -7.89 -1.87
N ALA A 22 12.96 -8.24 -3.11
CA ALA A 22 13.83 -9.38 -3.38
C ALA A 22 15.23 -9.16 -2.81
N ASP A 23 15.76 -7.95 -2.95
CA ASP A 23 17.07 -7.61 -2.38
C ASP A 23 17.06 -7.72 -0.86
N LEU A 24 15.98 -7.31 -0.21
CA LEU A 24 15.82 -7.45 1.23
C LEU A 24 15.84 -8.90 1.67
N LEU A 25 15.14 -9.77 0.97
CA LEU A 25 15.15 -11.20 1.27
C LEU A 25 16.55 -11.80 1.12
N PHE A 26 17.24 -11.40 0.07
CA PHE A 26 18.61 -11.83 -0.15
C PHE A 26 19.52 -11.40 0.99
N GLU A 27 19.45 -10.14 1.41
CA GLU A 27 20.34 -9.60 2.41
C GLU A 27 20.01 -10.06 3.83
N GLN A 28 18.74 -10.13 4.18
CA GLN A 28 18.33 -10.35 5.56
C GLN A 28 17.97 -11.78 5.89
N ILE A 29 17.50 -12.55 4.93
CA ILE A 29 17.04 -13.91 5.17
C ILE A 29 18.05 -14.95 4.69
N GLY A 30 18.94 -14.55 3.80
CA GLY A 30 20.00 -15.44 3.32
C GLY A 30 19.60 -16.31 2.13
N LEU A 31 18.47 -16.01 1.51
CA LEU A 31 18.10 -16.68 0.27
C LEU A 31 18.99 -16.19 -0.86
N ASN A 32 19.24 -17.03 -1.87
CA ASN A 32 19.96 -16.53 -3.02
C ASN A 32 19.09 -15.57 -3.84
N LYS A 33 19.69 -14.84 -4.77
CA LYS A 33 18.97 -13.81 -5.52
C LYS A 33 17.80 -14.34 -6.32
N ARG A 34 17.98 -15.49 -6.95
CA ARG A 34 16.91 -16.10 -7.74
C ARG A 34 15.74 -16.54 -6.87
N GLU A 35 16.04 -17.20 -5.76
CA GLU A 35 15.01 -17.63 -4.82
C GLU A 35 14.27 -16.44 -4.23
N SER A 36 14.98 -15.38 -3.91
CA SER A 36 14.38 -14.15 -3.39
C SER A 36 13.41 -13.53 -4.38
N LYS A 37 13.82 -13.44 -5.62
CA LYS A 37 12.98 -12.91 -6.68
C LYS A 37 11.75 -13.79 -6.91
N ASP A 38 11.96 -15.10 -6.99
CA ASP A 38 10.87 -16.05 -7.21
C ASP A 38 9.85 -16.00 -6.07
N MET A 39 10.31 -15.86 -4.83
CA MET A 39 9.44 -15.79 -3.67
C MET A 39 8.57 -14.52 -3.70
N VAL A 40 9.16 -13.38 -4.02
CA VAL A 40 8.42 -12.13 -4.13
C VAL A 40 7.39 -12.21 -5.25
N GLU A 41 7.77 -12.73 -6.40
CA GLU A 41 6.85 -12.91 -7.52
C GLU A 41 5.70 -13.84 -7.16
N ALA A 42 6.01 -14.96 -6.50
CA ALA A 42 4.98 -15.92 -6.07
C ALA A 42 4.00 -15.29 -5.09
N PHE A 43 4.47 -14.47 -4.18
CA PHE A 43 3.61 -13.80 -3.21
C PHE A 43 2.61 -12.87 -3.90
N PHE A 44 3.08 -12.02 -4.80
CA PHE A 44 2.18 -11.11 -5.50
C PHE A 44 1.28 -11.83 -6.50
N ASP A 45 1.76 -12.92 -7.09
CA ASP A 45 0.92 -13.75 -7.94
C ASP A 45 -0.24 -14.39 -7.16
N LEU A 46 -0.01 -14.80 -5.93
CA LEU A 46 -1.07 -15.32 -5.07
C LEU A 46 -2.16 -14.27 -4.84
N ILE A 47 -1.75 -13.05 -4.56
CA ILE A 47 -2.71 -11.95 -4.39
C ILE A 47 -3.47 -11.71 -5.69
N ALA A 48 -2.76 -11.61 -6.79
CA ALA A 48 -3.37 -11.33 -8.09
C ALA A 48 -4.34 -12.43 -8.51
N ASN A 49 -3.95 -13.68 -8.35
CA ASN A 49 -4.77 -14.80 -8.73
C ASN A 49 -6.04 -14.91 -7.90
N SER A 50 -5.95 -14.63 -6.60
CA SER A 50 -7.13 -14.60 -5.74
C SER A 50 -8.12 -13.54 -6.21
N LEU A 51 -7.62 -12.37 -6.56
CA LEU A 51 -8.46 -11.28 -7.05
C LEU A 51 -9.05 -11.58 -8.42
N ILE A 52 -8.28 -12.22 -9.29
CA ILE A 52 -8.78 -12.64 -10.61
C ILE A 52 -9.94 -13.62 -10.46
N GLU A 53 -9.86 -14.52 -9.50
CA GLU A 53 -10.94 -15.47 -9.22
C GLU A 53 -12.16 -14.82 -8.55
N GLY A 54 -12.04 -13.59 -8.13
CA GLY A 54 -13.13 -12.85 -7.48
C GLY A 54 -13.12 -12.93 -5.97
N SER A 55 -12.06 -13.43 -5.38
CA SER A 55 -11.92 -13.51 -3.92
C SER A 55 -11.19 -12.31 -3.37
N ASP A 56 -11.66 -11.82 -2.24
CA ASP A 56 -10.97 -10.74 -1.54
C ASP A 56 -9.70 -11.28 -0.87
N VAL A 57 -8.71 -10.43 -0.72
CA VAL A 57 -7.48 -10.75 -0.02
C VAL A 57 -7.40 -9.91 1.24
N LYS A 58 -7.27 -10.56 2.40
CA LYS A 58 -7.18 -9.86 3.68
C LYS A 58 -5.82 -10.10 4.30
N ILE A 59 -5.10 -9.02 4.55
CA ILE A 59 -3.79 -9.08 5.21
C ILE A 59 -3.93 -8.35 6.54
N SER A 60 -3.99 -9.12 7.62
CA SER A 60 -4.20 -8.57 8.95
C SER A 60 -3.14 -7.54 9.32
N GLY A 61 -3.59 -6.40 9.83
CA GLY A 61 -2.70 -5.33 10.24
C GLY A 61 -2.16 -4.48 9.10
N PHE A 62 -2.45 -4.86 7.86
CA PHE A 62 -1.99 -4.12 6.69
C PHE A 62 -3.17 -3.55 5.90
N GLY A 63 -4.02 -4.41 5.37
CA GLY A 63 -5.16 -3.94 4.59
C GLY A 63 -5.85 -5.06 3.84
N ASN A 64 -6.88 -4.69 3.12
CA ASN A 64 -7.70 -5.61 2.36
C ASN A 64 -7.74 -5.18 0.90
N PHE A 65 -7.58 -6.15 0.01
CA PHE A 65 -7.84 -5.96 -1.42
C PHE A 65 -9.23 -6.52 -1.71
N GLN A 66 -10.08 -5.71 -2.29
CA GLN A 66 -11.45 -6.10 -2.62
C GLN A 66 -11.70 -5.95 -4.10
N ILE A 67 -12.46 -6.90 -4.64
CA ILE A 67 -12.94 -6.81 -6.01
C ILE A 67 -14.35 -6.23 -5.98
N ARG A 68 -14.57 -5.24 -6.82
CA ARG A 68 -15.89 -4.64 -7.00
C ARG A 68 -16.26 -4.65 -8.46
N VAL A 69 -17.53 -4.92 -8.70
CA VAL A 69 -18.09 -4.82 -10.04
C VAL A 69 -18.73 -3.44 -10.16
N LYS A 70 -18.24 -2.64 -11.08
CA LYS A 70 -18.82 -1.34 -11.35
C LYS A 70 -19.82 -1.44 -12.49
N ALA A 71 -21.00 -0.88 -12.26
CA ALA A 71 -22.05 -0.87 -13.25
C ALA A 71 -21.66 -0.05 -14.47
N PRO A 72 -22.24 -0.34 -15.64
CA PRO A 72 -22.04 0.50 -16.81
C PRO A 72 -22.45 1.93 -16.53
N ARG A 73 -21.72 2.87 -17.06
CA ARG A 73 -22.02 4.29 -16.90
C ARG A 73 -21.67 5.04 -18.17
N PRO A 74 -22.32 6.19 -18.41
CA PRO A 74 -21.90 7.05 -19.50
C PRO A 74 -20.56 7.71 -19.18
N GLY A 75 -19.67 7.72 -20.14
CA GLY A 75 -18.39 8.40 -20.04
C GLY A 75 -18.29 9.42 -21.17
N ARG A 76 -17.24 10.20 -21.15
CA ARG A 76 -16.97 11.18 -22.19
C ARG A 76 -15.53 11.11 -22.64
N ASN A 77 -15.34 11.29 -23.94
CA ASN A 77 -14.01 11.46 -24.48
C ASN A 77 -13.48 12.83 -24.08
N PRO A 78 -12.39 12.91 -23.29
CA PRO A 78 -11.87 14.21 -22.85
C PRO A 78 -11.38 15.09 -24.00
N ARG A 79 -11.09 14.49 -25.15
CA ARG A 79 -10.59 15.23 -26.33
C ARG A 79 -11.73 15.85 -27.15
N THR A 80 -12.82 15.11 -27.34
CA THR A 80 -13.90 15.54 -28.21
C THR A 80 -15.19 15.90 -27.46
N GLY A 81 -15.30 15.51 -26.19
CA GLY A 81 -16.52 15.67 -25.42
C GLY A 81 -17.63 14.71 -25.80
N GLU A 82 -17.36 13.79 -26.73
CA GLU A 82 -18.33 12.82 -27.19
C GLU A 82 -18.66 11.82 -26.10
N ALA A 83 -19.94 11.45 -25.98
CA ALA A 83 -20.36 10.47 -25.02
C ALA A 83 -19.91 9.06 -25.45
N ILE A 84 -19.17 8.40 -24.56
CA ILE A 84 -18.71 7.04 -24.78
C ILE A 84 -19.24 6.18 -23.64
N PRO A 85 -20.10 5.18 -23.91
CA PRO A 85 -20.57 4.32 -22.84
C PRO A 85 -19.41 3.48 -22.27
N ILE A 86 -19.31 3.45 -20.94
CA ILE A 86 -18.37 2.61 -20.24
C ILE A 86 -19.12 1.38 -19.73
N GLY A 87 -18.69 0.21 -20.18
CA GLY A 87 -19.34 -1.05 -19.82
C GLY A 87 -19.08 -1.46 -18.37
N GLU A 88 -19.76 -2.51 -17.97
CA GLU A 88 -19.53 -3.13 -16.67
C GLU A 88 -18.07 -3.60 -16.60
N ARG A 89 -17.45 -3.40 -15.45
CA ARG A 89 -16.08 -3.79 -15.25
C ARG A 89 -15.80 -4.19 -13.82
N ARG A 90 -14.81 -5.04 -13.65
CA ARG A 90 -14.31 -5.41 -12.33
C ARG A 90 -13.09 -4.55 -12.00
N VAL A 91 -13.06 -4.03 -10.79
CA VAL A 91 -11.93 -3.23 -10.31
C VAL A 91 -11.47 -3.77 -8.97
N ALA A 92 -10.18 -3.65 -8.72
CA ALA A 92 -9.60 -3.98 -7.43
C ALA A 92 -9.39 -2.70 -6.65
N THR A 93 -9.81 -2.71 -5.39
CA THR A 93 -9.58 -1.58 -4.49
C THR A 93 -8.82 -2.06 -3.26
N PHE A 94 -7.96 -1.20 -2.74
CA PHE A 94 -7.22 -1.48 -1.52
C PHE A 94 -7.72 -0.59 -0.40
N HIS A 95 -8.03 -1.21 0.73
CA HIS A 95 -8.43 -0.49 1.94
C HIS A 95 -7.41 -0.75 3.03
N ALA A 96 -6.71 0.28 3.45
CA ALA A 96 -5.72 0.16 4.52
C ALA A 96 -6.41 -0.21 5.83
N SER A 97 -5.75 -1.03 6.64
CA SER A 97 -6.25 -1.36 7.96
C SER A 97 -6.20 -0.15 8.90
N ALA A 98 -6.97 -0.20 9.97
CA ALA A 98 -6.94 0.87 10.97
C ALA A 98 -5.52 1.06 11.52
N LYS A 99 -4.84 -0.04 11.77
CA LYS A 99 -3.46 0.00 12.28
C LYS A 99 -2.52 0.69 11.29
N LEU A 100 -2.63 0.37 10.01
CA LEU A 100 -1.79 1.01 8.99
C LEU A 100 -2.11 2.50 8.87
N LYS A 101 -3.39 2.86 8.91
CA LYS A 101 -3.78 4.26 8.86
C LYS A 101 -3.23 5.05 10.03
N GLU A 102 -3.27 4.48 11.21
CA GLU A 102 -2.71 5.13 12.40
C GLU A 102 -1.20 5.33 12.29
N GLN A 103 -0.50 4.34 11.77
CA GLN A 103 0.94 4.44 11.59
C GLN A 103 1.32 5.51 10.57
N ILE A 104 0.58 5.59 9.48
CA ILE A 104 0.81 6.61 8.47
C ILE A 104 0.52 8.00 9.02
N HIS A 105 -0.62 8.15 9.70
CA HIS A 105 -1.02 9.43 10.27
C HIS A 105 -0.03 9.91 11.34
N GLY A 106 0.35 9.02 12.23
CA GLY A 106 1.32 9.34 13.27
C GLY A 106 2.68 9.77 12.72
N SER A 107 3.10 9.15 11.64
CA SER A 107 4.34 9.53 10.96
C SER A 107 4.28 10.96 10.42
N ILE A 108 3.15 11.35 9.86
CA ILE A 108 2.96 12.71 9.36
C ILE A 108 2.99 13.71 10.51
N GLU A 109 2.32 13.40 11.59
CA GLU A 109 2.30 14.27 12.77
C GLU A 109 3.70 14.52 13.32
N GLN A 110 4.49 13.47 13.39
CA GLN A 110 5.87 13.59 13.86
C GLN A 110 6.72 14.47 12.97
N GLN A 111 6.49 14.43 11.69
CA GLN A 111 7.25 15.24 10.73
C GLN A 111 6.82 16.70 10.69
N GLN A 112 5.56 16.96 10.96
CA GLN A 112 5.01 18.31 10.89
C GLN A 112 5.05 19.05 12.22
N GLN A 113 5.24 18.32 13.29
CA GLN A 113 5.22 18.91 14.60
C GLN A 113 6.55 19.63 14.91
N PRO A 114 6.51 20.91 15.19
CA PRO A 114 7.73 21.60 15.61
C PRO A 114 8.19 21.02 16.95
N PRO A 115 9.48 21.13 17.27
CA PRO A 115 9.99 20.67 18.55
C PRO A 115 9.17 21.28 19.68
N GLN A 116 8.56 20.44 20.49
CA GLN A 116 7.79 20.93 21.62
C GLN A 116 8.71 21.22 22.78
N PRO A 117 8.48 22.32 23.47
CA PRO A 117 9.20 22.56 24.71
C PRO A 117 8.82 21.52 25.74
N ASP A 118 9.74 21.17 26.59
CA ASP A 118 9.51 20.22 27.65
C ASP A 118 8.32 20.63 28.52
N GLY A 119 7.44 19.66 28.77
CA GLY A 119 6.28 19.90 29.60
C GLY A 119 5.04 20.39 28.85
N ALA A 120 5.14 20.59 27.55
CA ALA A 120 3.98 20.98 26.77
C ALA A 120 2.99 19.81 26.70
N PRO A 121 1.69 20.04 26.90
CA PRO A 121 0.71 18.99 26.80
C PRO A 121 0.58 18.54 25.34
N GLU A 122 0.38 17.27 25.17
CA GLU A 122 0.11 16.75 23.86
C GLU A 122 -1.28 17.18 23.40
N VAL A 123 -1.34 17.61 22.16
CA VAL A 123 -2.62 17.94 21.56
C VAL A 123 -3.27 16.66 21.11
N GLU A 124 -4.49 16.43 21.55
CA GLU A 124 -5.23 15.25 21.16
C GLU A 124 -5.81 15.40 19.76
N TRP A 125 -5.08 14.86 18.81
CA TRP A 125 -5.57 14.84 17.42
C TRP A 125 -6.55 13.72 17.17
N SER A 126 -6.55 12.73 18.04
CA SER A 126 -7.40 11.56 17.89
C SER A 126 -8.88 11.89 17.90
N LEU A 127 -9.25 13.01 18.49
CA LEU A 127 -10.64 13.43 18.51
C LEU A 127 -11.21 13.68 17.13
N GLY A 128 -10.36 14.12 16.23
CA GLY A 128 -10.77 14.31 14.86
C GLY A 128 -10.98 13.04 14.07
N ALA A 129 -10.57 11.92 14.63
CA ALA A 129 -10.64 10.66 13.95
C ALA A 129 -12.00 9.99 13.99
N LYS A 130 -12.94 10.59 14.65
CA LYS A 130 -14.29 10.03 14.73
C LYS A 130 -15.01 10.09 13.41
#